data_330aaa09a93632e2103a1fccb1d4512f
#
_entry.id   330aaa09a93632e2103a1fccb1d4512f
#
_cell.length_a   1.000
_cell.length_b   1.000
_cell.length_c   1.000
_cell.angle_alpha   90.00
_cell.angle_beta   90.00
_cell.angle_gamma   90.00
#
_symmetry.space_group_name_H-M   'P 1'
#
loop_
_entity.id
_entity.type
_entity.pdbx_description
1 polymer ?
#
loop_
_entity_poly.entity_id
_entity_poly.type
_entity_poly.pdbx_seq_one_letter_code
_entity_poly.pdbx_strand_id
1 'polypeptide(L)'
;MPDARHANLLEPEALVELFLRHPPQGFAAASEADLPVFGTDFDLLTTLEPAILAKIRRLPLFGLWSRLLRFPARFAGTTATEYAPLPKGLEPGALLDGFRERCAAGQSLLIVKDVPEVSPLLGAGDNEAAMRLARIAPDKGFIVVEGQALAYVPIDFSSTDEYLSRLSKSRRKNLRRKLKSRERLDIEAVPLGDARFGSLDVLEELYGLYLGVYAQSEIHFDLLTRDFCCKAGRSAAWYSVTAMTGNSWATTSALSTAGCSSTSTSGCVTRRHGSSTSIS
;
A
#
# COMPACT_ATOMS: atom_id res chain seq x y z
N MET A 1 12.17 6.56 21.15
CA MET A 1 11.57 6.93 19.85
C MET A 1 10.79 8.21 20.07
N PRO A 2 10.85 9.21 19.20
CA PRO A 2 9.91 10.31 19.29
C PRO A 2 8.51 9.72 19.29
N ASP A 3 7.64 10.28 20.11
CA ASP A 3 6.28 9.80 20.29
C ASP A 3 5.57 9.80 18.92
N ALA A 4 5.24 8.61 18.39
CA ALA A 4 4.59 8.51 17.09
C ALA A 4 3.24 9.21 17.17
N ARG A 5 2.96 10.11 16.22
CA ARG A 5 1.70 10.90 16.18
C ARG A 5 0.48 10.04 15.83
N HIS A 6 0.72 8.94 15.10
CA HIS A 6 -0.33 8.08 14.61
C HIS A 6 -0.36 6.72 15.30
N ALA A 7 -1.55 6.23 15.54
CA ALA A 7 -1.86 4.84 15.84
C ALA A 7 -2.03 4.04 14.53
N ASN A 8 -2.13 2.72 14.66
CA ASN A 8 -2.33 1.78 13.54
C ASN A 8 -1.23 1.82 12.46
N LEU A 9 -0.10 2.40 12.76
CA LEU A 9 0.97 2.57 11.78
C LEU A 9 1.99 1.43 11.92
N LEU A 10 2.14 0.64 10.86
CA LEU A 10 3.18 -0.38 10.73
C LEU A 10 4.44 0.22 10.10
N GLU A 11 4.27 1.26 9.31
CA GLU A 11 5.29 1.96 8.56
C GLU A 11 5.86 3.14 9.35
N PRO A 12 7.03 3.67 8.97
CA PRO A 12 7.57 4.88 9.58
C PRO A 12 6.71 6.12 9.31
N GLU A 13 6.57 6.99 10.31
CA GLU A 13 5.88 8.29 10.20
C GLU A 13 6.35 9.11 8.99
N ALA A 14 7.62 9.03 8.64
CA ALA A 14 8.18 9.73 7.48
C ALA A 14 7.48 9.37 6.16
N LEU A 15 6.87 8.19 6.07
CA LEU A 15 6.11 7.78 4.89
C LEU A 15 4.79 8.53 4.76
N VAL A 16 4.11 8.76 5.88
CA VAL A 16 2.89 9.57 5.93
C VAL A 16 3.20 11.00 5.51
N GLU A 17 4.29 11.58 6.03
CA GLU A 17 4.73 12.91 5.65
C GLU A 17 5.11 13.01 4.17
N LEU A 18 5.76 11.96 3.65
CA LEU A 18 6.11 11.89 2.25
C LEU A 18 4.87 11.83 1.35
N PHE A 19 3.87 11.02 1.73
CA PHE A 19 2.60 10.96 1.03
C PHE A 19 1.88 12.32 1.01
N LEU A 20 1.86 13.02 2.12
CA LEU A 20 1.24 14.35 2.21
C LEU A 20 1.93 15.39 1.33
N ARG A 21 3.26 15.33 1.23
CA ARG A 21 4.05 16.28 0.41
C ARG A 21 4.06 15.93 -1.08
N HIS A 22 3.99 14.64 -1.41
CA HIS A 22 4.07 14.11 -2.77
C HIS A 22 2.98 13.06 -3.00
N PRO A 23 1.69 13.47 -2.96
CA PRO A 23 0.59 12.55 -3.16
C PRO A 23 0.65 11.90 -4.55
N PRO A 24 -0.02 10.75 -4.74
CA PRO A 24 -0.19 10.13 -6.05
C PRO A 24 -0.77 11.10 -7.08
N GLN A 25 -0.55 10.81 -8.34
CA GLN A 25 -1.02 11.63 -9.44
C GLN A 25 -2.56 11.78 -9.41
N GLY A 26 -3.04 13.01 -9.46
CA GLY A 26 -4.47 13.31 -9.40
C GLY A 26 -5.06 13.34 -7.99
N PHE A 27 -4.23 13.14 -6.94
CA PHE A 27 -4.69 13.27 -5.56
C PHE A 27 -4.34 14.64 -4.98
N ALA A 28 -5.20 15.14 -4.10
CA ALA A 28 -4.93 16.29 -3.25
C ALA A 28 -4.87 15.82 -1.80
N ALA A 29 -3.68 15.84 -1.21
CA ALA A 29 -3.47 15.40 0.17
C ALA A 29 -3.28 16.59 1.13
N ALA A 30 -3.75 16.42 2.37
CA ALA A 30 -3.62 17.38 3.46
C ALA A 30 -3.61 16.65 4.82
N SER A 31 -3.23 17.37 5.88
CA SER A 31 -3.38 16.89 7.26
C SER A 31 -4.48 17.72 7.93
N GLU A 32 -5.50 17.05 8.43
CA GLU A 32 -6.64 17.67 9.11
C GLU A 32 -6.66 17.26 10.59
N ALA A 33 -6.14 18.13 11.47
CA ALA A 33 -5.96 17.82 12.89
C ALA A 33 -5.18 16.50 13.11
N ASP A 34 -4.03 16.39 12.49
CA ASP A 34 -3.15 15.22 12.46
C ASP A 34 -3.74 13.97 11.77
N LEU A 35 -4.94 14.03 11.23
CA LEU A 35 -5.50 12.99 10.39
C LEU A 35 -5.04 13.20 8.94
N PRO A 36 -4.25 12.29 8.36
CA PRO A 36 -3.94 12.34 6.94
C PRO A 36 -5.21 12.16 6.12
N VAL A 37 -5.44 13.06 5.17
CA VAL A 37 -6.59 12.98 4.27
C VAL A 37 -6.15 13.20 2.84
N PHE A 38 -6.82 12.57 1.89
CA PHE A 38 -6.64 12.87 0.48
C PHE A 38 -7.97 12.89 -0.26
N GLY A 39 -8.04 13.68 -1.30
CA GLY A 39 -9.20 13.76 -2.19
C GLY A 39 -8.84 13.33 -3.59
N THR A 40 -9.78 12.66 -4.24
CA THR A 40 -9.69 12.28 -5.64
C THR A 40 -11.08 12.03 -6.22
N ASP A 41 -11.20 12.04 -7.54
CA ASP A 41 -12.40 11.56 -8.21
C ASP A 41 -12.42 10.03 -8.17
N PHE A 42 -13.25 9.48 -7.30
CA PHE A 42 -13.36 8.04 -7.10
C PHE A 42 -14.32 7.42 -8.14
N ASP A 43 -13.79 6.51 -8.94
CA ASP A 43 -14.57 5.76 -9.92
C ASP A 43 -15.09 4.47 -9.26
N LEU A 44 -16.41 4.37 -9.06
CA LEU A 44 -17.05 3.19 -8.46
C LEU A 44 -16.77 1.90 -9.25
N LEU A 45 -16.42 2.00 -10.52
CA LEU A 45 -16.08 0.84 -11.33
C LEU A 45 -14.74 0.21 -10.94
N THR A 46 -13.89 0.95 -10.23
CA THR A 46 -12.58 0.44 -9.77
C THR A 46 -12.72 -0.70 -8.75
N THR A 47 -13.84 -0.75 -8.03
CA THR A 47 -14.10 -1.77 -7.00
C THR A 47 -14.76 -3.04 -7.55
N LEU A 48 -15.11 -3.06 -8.83
CA LEU A 48 -15.81 -4.21 -9.44
C LEU A 48 -14.83 -5.30 -9.86
N GLU A 49 -15.27 -6.54 -9.70
CA GLU A 49 -14.54 -7.69 -10.24
C GLU A 49 -14.28 -7.53 -11.76
N PRO A 50 -13.09 -7.92 -12.26
CA PRO A 50 -12.72 -7.76 -13.67
C PRO A 50 -13.73 -8.38 -14.63
N ALA A 51 -14.33 -9.53 -14.28
CA ALA A 51 -15.35 -10.20 -15.09
C ALA A 51 -16.64 -9.40 -15.22
N ILE A 52 -17.07 -8.71 -14.15
CA ILE A 52 -18.24 -7.83 -14.14
C ILE A 52 -17.93 -6.57 -14.94
N LEU A 53 -16.77 -5.97 -14.70
CA LEU A 53 -16.32 -4.78 -15.42
C LEU A 53 -16.25 -5.02 -16.94
N ALA A 54 -15.75 -6.18 -17.38
CA ALA A 54 -15.71 -6.54 -18.78
C ALA A 54 -17.11 -6.65 -19.42
N LYS A 55 -18.12 -7.11 -18.67
CA LYS A 55 -19.51 -7.13 -19.13
C LYS A 55 -20.10 -5.73 -19.22
N ILE A 56 -19.86 -4.91 -18.21
CA ILE A 56 -20.35 -3.53 -18.14
C ILE A 56 -19.75 -2.68 -19.27
N ARG A 57 -18.45 -2.83 -19.57
CA ARG A 57 -17.78 -2.12 -20.68
C ARG A 57 -18.36 -2.40 -22.05
N ARG A 58 -19.11 -3.52 -22.24
CA ARG A 58 -19.78 -3.87 -23.48
C ARG A 58 -21.15 -3.22 -23.65
N LEU A 59 -21.67 -2.58 -22.61
CA LEU A 59 -22.97 -1.89 -22.68
C LEU A 59 -22.88 -0.67 -23.61
N PRO A 60 -23.95 -0.36 -24.36
CA PRO A 60 -23.96 0.79 -25.25
C PRO A 60 -23.76 2.09 -24.48
N LEU A 61 -23.06 3.02 -25.09
CA LEU A 61 -22.77 4.34 -24.53
C LEU A 61 -21.96 4.31 -23.22
N PHE A 62 -21.24 3.22 -22.92
CA PHE A 62 -20.43 3.06 -21.72
C PHE A 62 -19.55 4.30 -21.46
N GLY A 63 -18.84 4.80 -22.46
CA GLY A 63 -17.95 5.95 -22.31
C GLY A 63 -18.65 7.26 -21.93
N LEU A 64 -19.98 7.34 -22.10
CA LEU A 64 -20.77 8.52 -21.73
C LEU A 64 -21.27 8.40 -20.29
N TRP A 65 -21.97 7.31 -19.97
CA TRP A 65 -22.59 7.17 -18.65
C TRP A 65 -21.62 6.74 -17.55
N SER A 66 -20.49 6.08 -17.88
CA SER A 66 -19.47 5.73 -16.88
C SER A 66 -18.87 6.95 -16.18
N ARG A 67 -18.89 8.12 -16.83
CA ARG A 67 -18.47 9.39 -16.21
C ARG A 67 -19.36 9.79 -15.04
N LEU A 68 -20.62 9.38 -15.04
CA LEU A 68 -21.56 9.63 -13.95
C LEU A 68 -21.31 8.77 -12.72
N LEU A 69 -20.42 7.77 -12.82
CA LEU A 69 -20.00 6.90 -11.71
C LEU A 69 -18.71 7.40 -11.04
N ARG A 70 -18.22 8.56 -11.42
CA ARG A 70 -17.11 9.24 -10.77
C ARG A 70 -17.61 10.28 -9.80
N PHE A 71 -17.19 10.17 -8.57
CA PHE A 71 -17.65 11.04 -7.48
C PHE A 71 -16.46 11.67 -6.79
N PRO A 72 -16.52 12.97 -6.49
CA PRO A 72 -15.52 13.59 -5.63
C PRO A 72 -15.59 12.91 -4.26
N ALA A 73 -14.49 12.30 -3.85
CA ALA A 73 -14.37 11.57 -2.61
C ALA A 73 -13.21 12.10 -1.77
N ARG A 74 -13.41 12.13 -0.45
CA ARG A 74 -12.37 12.42 0.51
C ARG A 74 -12.14 11.19 1.38
N PHE A 75 -10.88 10.82 1.48
CA PHE A 75 -10.43 9.65 2.23
C PHE A 75 -9.67 10.11 3.47
N ALA A 76 -9.95 9.49 4.61
CA ALA A 76 -9.09 9.52 5.79
C ALA A 76 -8.12 8.34 5.71
N GLY A 77 -6.84 8.62 5.78
CA GLY A 77 -5.75 7.67 5.60
C GLY A 77 -4.79 8.05 4.48
N THR A 78 -3.99 7.10 4.04
CA THR A 78 -3.06 7.22 2.90
C THR A 78 -3.18 5.99 2.01
N THR A 79 -2.61 6.00 0.81
CA THR A 79 -2.43 4.77 0.01
C THR A 79 -1.02 4.19 0.15
N ALA A 80 -0.18 4.83 0.95
CA ALA A 80 1.19 4.42 1.17
C ALA A 80 1.37 3.57 2.45
N THR A 81 0.33 3.44 3.27
CA THR A 81 0.33 2.65 4.51
C THR A 81 -0.72 1.55 4.45
N GLU A 82 -0.44 0.42 5.12
CA GLU A 82 -1.37 -0.71 5.18
C GLU A 82 -2.68 -0.34 5.89
N TYR A 83 -2.56 0.31 7.05
CA TYR A 83 -3.72 0.79 7.80
C TYR A 83 -3.81 2.31 7.76
N ALA A 84 -5.01 2.82 7.99
CA ALA A 84 -5.20 4.26 8.17
C ALA A 84 -4.39 4.74 9.38
N PRO A 85 -3.44 5.67 9.20
CA PRO A 85 -2.76 6.29 10.32
C PRO A 85 -3.73 7.22 11.03
N LEU A 86 -4.22 6.79 12.19
CA LEU A 86 -5.19 7.53 13.01
C LEU A 86 -4.45 8.36 14.06
N PRO A 87 -4.86 9.60 14.34
CA PRO A 87 -4.26 10.42 15.39
C PRO A 87 -4.33 9.72 16.75
N LYS A 88 -3.18 9.65 17.46
CA LYS A 88 -3.15 9.06 18.80
C LYS A 88 -3.93 9.87 19.80
N GLY A 89 -4.62 9.18 20.70
CA GLY A 89 -5.35 9.80 21.80
C GLY A 89 -6.64 10.52 21.40
N LEU A 90 -6.97 10.55 20.10
CA LEU A 90 -8.23 11.12 19.64
C LEU A 90 -9.36 10.12 19.85
N GLU A 91 -10.44 10.59 20.46
CA GLU A 91 -11.64 9.77 20.68
C GLU A 91 -12.29 9.47 19.30
N PRO A 92 -12.66 8.19 19.02
CA PRO A 92 -13.19 7.79 17.71
C PRO A 92 -14.41 8.58 17.22
N GLY A 93 -15.33 8.97 18.12
CA GLY A 93 -16.49 9.79 17.76
C GLY A 93 -16.09 11.20 17.32
N ALA A 94 -15.15 11.81 18.03
CA ALA A 94 -14.63 13.12 17.69
C ALA A 94 -13.84 13.10 16.38
N LEU A 95 -13.15 11.98 16.07
CA LEU A 95 -12.48 11.79 14.78
C LEU A 95 -13.49 11.81 13.63
N LEU A 96 -14.54 10.99 13.72
CA LEU A 96 -15.56 10.91 12.65
C LEU A 96 -16.33 12.22 12.46
N ASP A 97 -16.72 12.88 13.57
CA ASP A 97 -17.40 14.18 13.52
C ASP A 97 -16.48 15.23 12.89
N GLY A 98 -15.25 15.33 13.35
CA GLY A 98 -14.28 16.28 12.81
C GLY A 98 -13.91 16.01 11.36
N PHE A 99 -13.80 14.75 10.94
CA PHE A 99 -13.58 14.41 9.53
C PHE A 99 -14.76 14.86 8.67
N ARG A 100 -15.99 14.60 9.11
CA ARG A 100 -17.20 15.05 8.40
C ARG A 100 -17.28 16.57 8.33
N GLU A 101 -17.10 17.28 9.45
CA GLU A 101 -17.19 18.74 9.49
C GLU A 101 -16.18 19.43 8.58
N ARG A 102 -14.94 18.97 8.57
CA ARG A 102 -13.87 19.60 7.79
C ARG A 102 -13.81 19.16 6.34
N CYS A 103 -14.25 17.93 6.04
CA CYS A 103 -14.02 17.31 4.75
C CYS A 103 -15.27 17.09 3.90
N ALA A 104 -16.50 17.29 4.40
CA ALA A 104 -17.71 16.97 3.64
C ALA A 104 -18.05 18.00 2.55
N ALA A 105 -17.59 19.24 2.68
CA ALA A 105 -17.95 20.28 1.73
C ALA A 105 -17.52 19.94 0.29
N GLY A 106 -18.48 19.87 -0.63
CA GLY A 106 -18.24 19.56 -2.04
C GLY A 106 -17.88 18.11 -2.33
N GLN A 107 -17.97 17.19 -1.35
CA GLN A 107 -17.70 15.79 -1.53
C GLN A 107 -18.99 14.96 -1.59
N SER A 108 -19.01 13.97 -2.47
CA SER A 108 -20.10 12.98 -2.54
C SER A 108 -19.88 11.79 -1.61
N LEU A 109 -18.63 11.48 -1.31
CA LEU A 109 -18.23 10.35 -0.47
C LEU A 109 -17.18 10.79 0.56
N LEU A 110 -17.35 10.32 1.79
CA LEU A 110 -16.36 10.35 2.85
C LEU A 110 -16.00 8.91 3.23
N ILE A 111 -14.73 8.57 3.16
CA ILE A 111 -14.28 7.20 3.35
C ILE A 111 -13.15 7.19 4.37
N VAL A 112 -13.33 6.45 5.46
CA VAL A 112 -12.22 6.08 6.35
C VAL A 112 -11.77 4.71 5.89
N LYS A 113 -10.58 4.65 5.28
CA LYS A 113 -10.10 3.42 4.64
C LYS A 113 -9.24 2.59 5.58
N ASP A 114 -9.19 1.29 5.34
CA ASP A 114 -8.21 0.35 5.91
C ASP A 114 -8.11 0.43 7.45
N VAL A 115 -9.27 0.47 8.13
CA VAL A 115 -9.35 0.36 9.58
C VAL A 115 -9.23 -1.13 9.94
N PRO A 116 -8.25 -1.55 10.77
CA PRO A 116 -8.08 -2.96 11.12
C PRO A 116 -9.24 -3.43 12.01
N GLU A 117 -9.75 -4.63 11.77
CA GLU A 117 -10.68 -5.27 12.69
C GLU A 117 -9.94 -5.82 13.91
N VAL A 118 -9.04 -6.76 13.69
CA VAL A 118 -8.06 -7.27 14.66
C VAL A 118 -6.81 -7.65 13.89
N SER A 119 -5.70 -6.99 14.18
CA SER A 119 -4.44 -7.29 13.54
C SER A 119 -3.41 -7.82 14.54
N PRO A 120 -2.80 -8.98 14.29
CA PRO A 120 -1.70 -9.47 15.11
C PRO A 120 -0.42 -8.64 14.97
N LEU A 121 -0.38 -7.72 13.99
CA LEU A 121 0.75 -6.82 13.75
C LEU A 121 0.67 -5.55 14.59
N LEU A 122 -0.49 -5.28 15.20
CA LEU A 122 -0.74 -4.10 16.03
C LEU A 122 -0.82 -4.45 17.52
N GLY A 123 -0.55 -3.47 18.33
CA GLY A 123 -0.76 -3.57 19.78
C GLY A 123 -2.23 -3.70 20.18
N ALA A 124 -2.50 -4.22 21.36
CA ALA A 124 -3.87 -4.40 21.86
C ALA A 124 -4.66 -3.08 21.90
N GLY A 125 -4.01 -1.98 22.32
CA GLY A 125 -4.64 -0.66 22.38
C GLY A 125 -5.04 -0.11 21.02
N ASP A 126 -4.20 -0.29 20.00
CA ASP A 126 -4.50 0.14 18.62
C ASP A 126 -5.66 -0.66 18.04
N ASN A 127 -5.65 -1.99 18.25
CA ASN A 127 -6.76 -2.85 17.84
C ASN A 127 -8.08 -2.45 18.54
N GLU A 128 -8.03 -2.17 19.84
CA GLU A 128 -9.22 -1.73 20.59
C GLU A 128 -9.75 -0.38 20.07
N ALA A 129 -8.87 0.57 19.80
CA ALA A 129 -9.26 1.87 19.23
C ALA A 129 -9.90 1.73 17.86
N ALA A 130 -9.34 0.90 16.98
CA ALA A 130 -9.89 0.61 15.66
C ALA A 130 -11.26 -0.08 15.74
N MET A 131 -11.41 -1.08 16.61
CA MET A 131 -12.71 -1.73 16.85
C MET A 131 -13.76 -0.76 17.39
N ARG A 132 -13.38 0.15 18.30
CA ARG A 132 -14.30 1.18 18.81
C ARG A 132 -14.74 2.11 17.68
N LEU A 133 -13.81 2.52 16.80
CA LEU A 133 -14.11 3.36 15.65
C LEU A 133 -15.15 2.68 14.74
N ALA A 134 -14.92 1.43 14.37
CA ALA A 134 -15.85 0.67 13.52
C ALA A 134 -17.22 0.49 14.18
N ARG A 135 -17.28 0.30 15.51
CA ARG A 135 -18.53 0.09 16.26
C ARG A 135 -19.40 1.35 16.31
N ILE A 136 -18.79 2.52 16.49
CA ILE A 136 -19.56 3.78 16.58
C ILE A 136 -19.84 4.43 15.23
N ALA A 137 -19.16 4.00 14.17
CA ALA A 137 -19.28 4.56 12.83
C ALA A 137 -20.75 4.61 12.32
N PRO A 138 -21.59 3.56 12.52
CA PRO A 138 -23.00 3.62 12.13
C PRO A 138 -23.79 4.71 12.84
N ASP A 139 -23.56 4.94 14.13
CA ASP A 139 -24.22 5.98 14.92
C ASP A 139 -23.82 7.39 14.43
N LYS A 140 -22.68 7.50 13.77
CA LYS A 140 -22.19 8.72 13.12
C LYS A 140 -22.58 8.86 11.64
N GLY A 141 -23.42 7.95 11.14
CA GLY A 141 -23.93 7.97 9.76
C GLY A 141 -22.96 7.37 8.72
N PHE A 142 -21.95 6.64 9.14
CA PHE A 142 -21.08 5.88 8.24
C PHE A 142 -21.59 4.45 8.06
N ILE A 143 -21.35 3.88 6.89
CA ILE A 143 -21.58 2.46 6.60
C ILE A 143 -20.25 1.73 6.73
N VAL A 144 -20.23 0.70 7.57
CA VAL A 144 -19.04 -0.16 7.69
C VAL A 144 -19.13 -1.24 6.63
N VAL A 145 -18.08 -1.35 5.81
CA VAL A 145 -17.96 -2.38 4.77
C VAL A 145 -16.68 -3.15 4.98
N GLU A 146 -16.70 -4.44 4.66
CA GLU A 146 -15.51 -5.27 4.67
C GLU A 146 -14.55 -4.80 3.59
N GLY A 147 -13.30 -4.57 3.97
CA GLY A 147 -12.21 -4.20 3.09
C GLY A 147 -11.39 -5.39 2.62
N GLN A 148 -10.27 -5.11 1.98
CA GLN A 148 -9.34 -6.14 1.53
C GLN A 148 -8.56 -6.73 2.72
N ALA A 149 -8.51 -8.07 2.81
CA ALA A 149 -7.76 -8.74 3.85
C ALA A 149 -6.24 -8.58 3.65
N LEU A 150 -5.54 -8.22 4.72
CA LEU A 150 -4.08 -8.21 4.73
C LEU A 150 -3.55 -9.62 4.90
N ALA A 151 -2.68 -10.04 3.97
CA ALA A 151 -1.96 -11.30 4.05
C ALA A 151 -0.56 -11.08 4.64
N TYR A 152 -0.23 -11.81 5.69
CA TYR A 152 1.09 -11.77 6.31
C TYR A 152 1.63 -13.18 6.55
N VAL A 153 2.94 -13.29 6.68
CA VAL A 153 3.61 -14.54 7.06
C VAL A 153 4.36 -14.30 8.37
N PRO A 154 3.95 -14.94 9.48
CA PRO A 154 4.73 -14.87 10.70
C PRO A 154 6.08 -15.58 10.48
N ILE A 155 7.18 -14.88 10.80
CA ILE A 155 8.53 -15.46 10.71
C ILE A 155 8.88 -16.09 12.06
N ASP A 156 8.27 -17.25 12.31
CA ASP A 156 8.44 -18.10 13.49
C ASP A 156 9.24 -19.37 13.19
N PHE A 157 10.06 -19.31 12.17
CA PHE A 157 10.91 -20.39 11.67
C PHE A 157 12.37 -19.93 11.57
N SER A 158 13.30 -20.87 11.82
CA SER A 158 14.73 -20.58 11.83
C SER A 158 15.38 -20.65 10.43
N SER A 159 14.72 -21.30 9.47
CA SER A 159 15.25 -21.48 8.12
C SER A 159 14.15 -21.59 7.06
N THR A 160 14.53 -21.32 5.82
CA THR A 160 13.63 -21.51 4.66
C THR A 160 13.18 -22.98 4.54
N ASP A 161 14.04 -23.96 4.87
CA ASP A 161 13.67 -25.36 4.80
C ASP A 161 12.65 -25.73 5.87
N GLU A 162 12.76 -25.17 7.07
CA GLU A 162 11.74 -25.32 8.12
C GLU A 162 10.40 -24.76 7.64
N TYR A 163 10.37 -23.54 7.11
CA TYR A 163 9.15 -22.96 6.54
C TYR A 163 8.55 -23.86 5.45
N LEU A 164 9.38 -24.30 4.50
CA LEU A 164 8.92 -25.18 3.43
C LEU A 164 8.37 -26.51 3.94
N SER A 165 8.91 -27.04 5.05
CA SER A 165 8.44 -28.31 5.64
C SER A 165 6.99 -28.21 6.13
N ARG A 166 6.57 -27.04 6.58
CA ARG A 166 5.19 -26.75 7.06
C ARG A 166 4.15 -26.66 5.95
N LEU A 167 4.59 -26.52 4.69
CA LEU A 167 3.70 -26.36 3.54
C LEU A 167 3.25 -27.70 2.96
N SER A 168 2.10 -27.71 2.29
CA SER A 168 1.63 -28.85 1.53
C SER A 168 2.65 -29.24 0.43
N LYS A 169 2.66 -30.52 0.04
CA LYS A 169 3.59 -31.06 -0.97
C LYS A 169 3.58 -30.25 -2.27
N SER A 170 2.41 -29.84 -2.74
CA SER A 170 2.25 -29.06 -3.97
C SER A 170 2.84 -27.65 -3.82
N ARG A 171 2.50 -26.92 -2.75
CA ARG A 171 3.04 -25.58 -2.47
C ARG A 171 4.55 -25.62 -2.30
N ARG A 172 5.07 -26.59 -1.54
CA ARG A 172 6.52 -26.79 -1.36
C ARG A 172 7.25 -27.03 -2.69
N LYS A 173 6.71 -27.90 -3.56
CA LYS A 173 7.28 -28.14 -4.90
C LYS A 173 7.30 -26.86 -5.74
N ASN A 174 6.23 -26.08 -5.72
CA ASN A 174 6.16 -24.82 -6.47
C ASN A 174 7.16 -23.80 -5.95
N LEU A 175 7.24 -23.59 -4.63
CA LEU A 175 8.19 -22.66 -4.04
C LEU A 175 9.65 -23.09 -4.27
N ARG A 176 9.98 -24.38 -4.14
CA ARG A 176 11.33 -24.87 -4.47
C ARG A 176 11.70 -24.60 -5.92
N ARG A 177 10.76 -24.73 -6.86
CA ARG A 177 11.00 -24.37 -8.25
C ARG A 177 11.29 -22.87 -8.43
N LYS A 178 10.53 -22.02 -7.72
CA LYS A 178 10.77 -20.56 -7.72
C LYS A 178 12.09 -20.19 -7.07
N LEU A 179 12.46 -20.84 -5.97
CA LEU A 179 13.74 -20.62 -5.29
C LEU A 179 14.95 -20.99 -6.17
N LYS A 180 14.84 -22.04 -7.01
CA LYS A 180 15.90 -22.34 -8.01
C LYS A 180 16.12 -21.21 -9.00
N SER A 181 15.09 -20.44 -9.33
CA SER A 181 15.25 -19.28 -10.20
C SER A 181 16.04 -18.15 -9.53
N ARG A 182 16.05 -18.11 -8.19
CA ARG A 182 16.84 -17.15 -7.41
C ARG A 182 18.34 -17.35 -7.58
N GLU A 183 18.79 -18.59 -7.80
CA GLU A 183 20.22 -18.92 -8.01
C GLU A 183 20.82 -18.22 -9.25
N ARG A 184 19.94 -17.70 -10.12
CA ARG A 184 20.32 -16.94 -11.32
C ARG A 184 20.31 -15.43 -11.12
N LEU A 185 20.03 -14.97 -9.90
CA LEU A 185 19.89 -13.57 -9.55
C LEU A 185 20.93 -13.21 -8.51
N ASP A 186 21.66 -12.14 -8.76
CA ASP A 186 22.43 -11.49 -7.72
C ASP A 186 21.46 -10.60 -6.92
N ILE A 187 21.24 -10.97 -5.66
CA ILE A 187 20.32 -10.27 -4.78
C ILE A 187 21.12 -9.53 -3.73
N GLU A 188 21.03 -8.22 -3.77
CA GLU A 188 21.65 -7.35 -2.78
C GLU A 188 20.54 -6.58 -2.02
N ALA A 189 20.65 -6.52 -0.69
CA ALA A 189 19.84 -5.66 0.14
C ALA A 189 20.53 -4.30 0.23
N VAL A 190 19.91 -3.30 -0.37
CA VAL A 190 20.42 -1.92 -0.37
C VAL A 190 19.64 -1.11 0.62
N PRO A 191 20.24 -0.63 1.73
CA PRO A 191 19.54 0.23 2.66
C PRO A 191 19.16 1.55 2.00
N LEU A 192 18.01 2.08 2.34
CA LEU A 192 17.62 3.41 1.92
C LEU A 192 18.54 4.45 2.57
N GLY A 193 18.87 5.49 1.81
CA GLY A 193 19.92 6.42 2.16
C GLY A 193 21.31 6.02 1.65
N ASP A 194 21.44 4.84 1.01
CA ASP A 194 22.67 4.46 0.31
C ASP A 194 23.01 5.51 -0.78
N ALA A 195 24.30 5.76 -0.99
CA ALA A 195 24.79 6.75 -1.95
C ALA A 195 24.28 6.51 -3.40
N ARG A 196 23.97 5.26 -3.75
CA ARG A 196 23.38 4.89 -5.05
C ARG A 196 22.05 5.58 -5.32
N PHE A 197 21.22 5.79 -4.28
CA PHE A 197 19.98 6.55 -4.40
C PHE A 197 20.19 8.07 -4.51
N GLY A 198 21.44 8.54 -4.50
CA GLY A 198 21.82 9.89 -4.88
C GLY A 198 21.83 10.10 -6.39
N SER A 199 22.01 9.04 -7.17
CA SER A 199 22.03 9.10 -8.64
C SER A 199 20.59 9.21 -9.20
N LEU A 200 20.38 10.24 -10.05
CA LEU A 200 19.10 10.39 -10.73
C LEU A 200 18.84 9.26 -11.71
N ASP A 201 19.87 8.74 -12.37
CA ASP A 201 19.72 7.64 -13.34
C ASP A 201 19.20 6.37 -12.67
N VAL A 202 19.73 6.05 -11.48
CA VAL A 202 19.25 4.90 -10.68
C VAL A 202 17.79 5.10 -10.27
N LEU A 203 17.44 6.29 -9.82
CA LEU A 203 16.06 6.58 -9.40
C LEU A 203 15.08 6.56 -10.58
N GLU A 204 15.49 7.02 -11.76
CA GLU A 204 14.69 6.93 -12.99
C GLU A 204 14.48 5.47 -13.42
N GLU A 205 15.52 4.65 -13.35
CA GLU A 205 15.40 3.24 -13.66
C GLU A 205 14.44 2.53 -12.70
N LEU A 206 14.56 2.80 -11.40
CA LEU A 206 13.66 2.25 -10.38
C LEU A 206 12.21 2.71 -10.58
N TYR A 207 12.02 3.99 -10.91
CA TYR A 207 10.70 4.52 -11.22
C TYR A 207 10.12 3.89 -12.50
N GLY A 208 10.94 3.67 -13.51
CA GLY A 208 10.55 2.94 -14.73
C GLY A 208 10.09 1.51 -14.44
N LEU A 209 10.77 0.81 -13.53
CA LEU A 209 10.36 -0.52 -13.07
C LEU A 209 9.00 -0.48 -12.35
N TYR A 210 8.80 0.50 -11.46
CA TYR A 210 7.52 0.72 -10.80
C TYR A 210 6.39 0.95 -11.82
N LEU A 211 6.60 1.83 -12.81
CA LEU A 211 5.62 2.07 -13.87
C LEU A 211 5.31 0.80 -14.68
N GLY A 212 6.31 -0.04 -14.91
CA GLY A 212 6.12 -1.34 -15.58
C GLY A 212 5.22 -2.28 -14.78
N VAL A 213 5.32 -2.27 -13.44
CA VAL A 213 4.41 -3.04 -12.56
C VAL A 213 3.03 -2.42 -12.55
N TYR A 214 2.95 -1.12 -12.36
CA TYR A 214 1.68 -0.40 -12.35
C TYR A 214 0.87 -0.65 -13.64
N ALA A 215 1.53 -0.62 -14.80
CA ALA A 215 0.89 -0.90 -16.08
C ALA A 215 0.35 -2.34 -16.22
N GLN A 216 0.89 -3.30 -15.46
CA GLN A 216 0.45 -4.70 -15.45
C GLN A 216 -0.60 -4.98 -14.36
N SER A 217 -0.83 -4.04 -13.46
CA SER A 217 -1.85 -4.16 -12.42
C SER A 217 -3.25 -4.12 -13.02
N GLU A 218 -4.17 -4.89 -12.45
CA GLU A 218 -5.59 -4.83 -12.81
C GLU A 218 -6.28 -3.59 -12.23
N ILE A 219 -5.75 -3.05 -11.13
CA ILE A 219 -6.28 -1.88 -10.43
C ILE A 219 -5.29 -0.72 -10.59
N HIS A 220 -5.78 0.40 -11.11
CA HIS A 220 -5.03 1.62 -11.32
C HIS A 220 -5.68 2.74 -10.50
N PHE A 221 -5.39 2.80 -9.22
CA PHE A 221 -5.98 3.79 -8.34
C PHE A 221 -4.99 4.90 -7.96
N ASP A 222 -3.78 4.55 -7.54
CA ASP A 222 -2.78 5.44 -6.97
C ASP A 222 -1.46 5.38 -7.73
N LEU A 223 -1.33 6.14 -8.78
CA LEU A 223 -0.06 6.27 -9.49
C LEU A 223 0.87 7.18 -8.69
N LEU A 224 1.88 6.60 -8.03
CA LEU A 224 2.88 7.35 -7.29
C LEU A 224 3.65 8.29 -8.22
N THR A 225 3.93 9.49 -7.73
CA THR A 225 4.73 10.45 -8.50
C THR A 225 6.21 10.07 -8.47
N ARG A 226 6.94 10.53 -9.50
CA ARG A 226 8.40 10.39 -9.54
C ARG A 226 9.05 10.97 -8.29
N ASP A 227 8.58 12.14 -7.83
CA ASP A 227 9.11 12.82 -6.65
C ASP A 227 8.89 12.00 -5.37
N PHE A 228 7.74 11.33 -5.23
CA PHE A 228 7.51 10.38 -4.14
C PHE A 228 8.57 9.28 -4.14
N CYS A 229 8.75 8.60 -5.27
CA CYS A 229 9.70 7.48 -5.39
C CYS A 229 11.16 7.92 -5.15
N CYS A 230 11.56 9.05 -5.72
CA CYS A 230 12.92 9.59 -5.53
C CYS A 230 13.22 9.98 -4.09
N LYS A 231 12.24 10.54 -3.38
CA LYS A 231 12.42 10.95 -1.98
C LYS A 231 12.25 9.78 -1.01
N ALA A 232 11.39 8.82 -1.32
CA ALA A 232 11.31 7.56 -0.58
C ALA A 232 12.65 6.83 -0.60
N GLY A 233 13.31 6.73 -1.76
CA GLY A 233 14.63 6.11 -1.89
C GLY A 233 15.74 6.77 -1.05
N ARG A 234 15.58 8.04 -0.70
CA ARG A 234 16.53 8.78 0.14
C ARG A 234 16.20 8.79 1.63
N SER A 235 15.05 8.29 2.01
CA SER A 235 14.61 8.25 3.41
C SER A 235 15.12 7.00 4.09
N ALA A 236 15.81 7.15 5.23
CA ALA A 236 16.41 6.04 6.00
C ALA A 236 15.37 5.03 6.58
N ALA A 237 14.11 5.17 6.22
CA ALA A 237 13.00 4.39 6.75
C ALA A 237 12.63 3.13 5.91
N TRP A 238 13.27 2.91 4.76
CA TRP A 238 12.94 1.83 3.84
C TRP A 238 14.15 0.97 3.52
N TYR A 239 13.90 -0.29 3.21
CA TYR A 239 14.89 -1.15 2.58
C TYR A 239 14.43 -1.52 1.18
N SER A 240 15.32 -1.39 0.22
CA SER A 240 15.11 -1.93 -1.12
C SER A 240 15.93 -3.19 -1.27
N VAL A 241 15.29 -4.27 -1.66
CA VAL A 241 15.98 -5.48 -2.11
C VAL A 241 16.02 -5.42 -3.62
N THR A 242 17.19 -5.31 -4.17
CA THR A 242 17.38 -5.23 -5.61
C THR A 242 18.00 -6.53 -6.10
N ALA A 243 17.36 -7.16 -7.05
CA ALA A 243 17.91 -8.31 -7.74
C ALA A 243 18.46 -7.89 -9.09
N MET A 244 19.69 -8.26 -9.38
CA MET A 244 20.32 -8.02 -10.67
C MET A 244 20.52 -9.33 -11.45
N THR A 245 20.30 -9.26 -12.76
CA THR A 245 20.74 -10.31 -13.69
C THR A 245 21.36 -9.59 -14.88
N GLY A 246 22.68 -9.59 -14.96
CA GLY A 246 23.40 -8.74 -15.91
C GLY A 246 23.16 -7.25 -15.61
N ASN A 247 22.77 -6.46 -16.61
CA ASN A 247 22.53 -5.02 -16.48
C ASN A 247 21.05 -4.65 -16.17
N SER A 248 20.23 -5.58 -15.71
CA SER A 248 18.81 -5.34 -15.47
C SER A 248 18.47 -5.42 -13.98
N TRP A 249 17.69 -4.44 -13.49
CA TRP A 249 17.22 -4.32 -12.13
C TRP A 249 15.84 -4.93 -11.95
N ALA A 250 15.61 -5.56 -10.80
CA ALA A 250 14.28 -5.85 -10.29
C ALA A 250 14.23 -5.42 -8.82
N THR A 251 13.23 -4.65 -8.45
CA THR A 251 13.18 -4.05 -7.11
C THR A 251 12.00 -4.59 -6.33
N THR A 252 12.24 -4.98 -5.08
CA THR A 252 11.22 -5.22 -4.07
C THR A 252 11.52 -4.32 -2.89
N SER A 253 10.57 -3.50 -2.48
CA SER A 253 10.71 -2.64 -1.31
C SER A 253 10.20 -3.38 -0.08
N ALA A 254 10.98 -3.39 0.98
CA ALA A 254 10.61 -3.95 2.27
C ALA A 254 10.79 -2.89 3.35
N LEU A 255 9.81 -2.80 4.26
CA LEU A 255 9.87 -1.93 5.42
C LEU A 255 10.48 -2.68 6.59
N SER A 256 11.44 -2.07 7.27
CA SER A 256 11.90 -2.52 8.57
C SER A 256 11.82 -1.38 9.57
N THR A 257 11.01 -1.55 10.60
CA THR A 257 11.02 -0.66 11.76
C THR A 257 12.06 -1.14 12.75
N ALA A 258 13.01 -0.29 13.12
CA ALA A 258 14.00 -0.60 14.14
C ALA A 258 13.28 -0.89 15.48
N GLY A 259 13.26 -2.14 15.89
CA GLY A 259 12.65 -2.60 17.14
C GLY A 259 11.55 -3.65 17.01
N CYS A 260 11.07 -3.93 15.83
CA CYS A 260 10.17 -5.05 15.57
C CYS A 260 10.88 -6.06 14.67
N SER A 261 11.04 -7.30 15.13
CA SER A 261 11.61 -8.40 14.36
C SER A 261 10.66 -8.95 13.28
N SER A 262 9.67 -8.16 12.88
CA SER A 262 8.73 -8.49 11.82
C SER A 262 9.10 -7.74 10.54
N THR A 263 9.61 -8.47 9.57
CA THR A 263 9.79 -7.99 8.20
C THR A 263 8.45 -8.10 7.49
N SER A 264 7.73 -6.99 7.34
CA SER A 264 6.61 -6.95 6.41
C SER A 264 7.16 -6.80 5.00
N THR A 265 6.98 -7.81 4.18
CA THR A 265 7.42 -7.82 2.79
C THR A 265 6.20 -7.58 1.92
N SER A 266 5.98 -6.33 1.54
CA SER A 266 5.08 -6.03 0.41
C SER A 266 5.83 -6.37 -0.87
N GLY A 267 5.65 -7.61 -1.33
CA GLY A 267 6.35 -8.11 -2.51
C GLY A 267 5.66 -7.65 -3.79
N CYS A 268 6.22 -6.66 -4.46
CA CYS A 268 5.92 -6.41 -5.87
C CYS A 268 7.03 -7.06 -6.71
N VAL A 269 6.72 -8.19 -7.35
CA VAL A 269 7.65 -8.90 -8.23
C VAL A 269 7.51 -8.37 -9.64
N THR A 270 8.51 -7.69 -10.12
CA THR A 270 8.56 -7.15 -11.49
C THR A 270 9.18 -8.15 -12.46
N ARG A 271 8.63 -8.18 -13.65
CA ARG A 271 9.06 -9.01 -14.77
C ARG A 271 10.10 -8.29 -15.63
N ARG A 272 11.04 -9.08 -16.15
CA ARG A 272 12.07 -8.70 -17.12
C ARG A 272 11.55 -7.94 -18.33
N HIS A 273 12.30 -6.96 -18.78
CA HIS A 273 12.32 -6.60 -20.21
C HIS A 273 13.34 -7.52 -20.90
N GLY A 274 12.86 -8.31 -21.85
CA GLY A 274 13.67 -9.14 -22.74
C GLY A 274 13.11 -10.55 -22.87
N SER A 275 12.40 -10.80 -23.99
CA SER A 275 11.93 -12.08 -24.58
C SER A 275 11.02 -12.96 -23.72
N SER A 276 9.79 -13.02 -24.17
CA SER A 276 8.80 -14.10 -24.08
C SER A 276 9.17 -15.32 -23.20
N THR A 277 8.55 -15.43 -22.06
CA THR A 277 8.04 -16.71 -21.57
C THR A 277 6.95 -16.41 -20.53
N SER A 278 5.73 -16.83 -20.84
CA SER A 278 4.56 -16.81 -19.98
C SER A 278 4.81 -17.58 -18.69
N ILE A 279 4.49 -16.96 -17.54
CA ILE A 279 4.28 -17.70 -16.30
C ILE A 279 2.89 -17.30 -15.81
N SER A 280 1.97 -18.22 -15.98
CA SER A 280 0.67 -18.27 -15.31
C SER A 280 0.84 -18.64 -13.84
#